data_2b109697d301e46371cf791f93391551
#
_entry.id   2b109697d301e46371cf791f93391551
#
_cell.length_a   1.000
_cell.length_b   1.000
_cell.length_c   1.000
_cell.angle_alpha   90.00
_cell.angle_beta   90.00
_cell.angle_gamma   90.00
#
_symmetry.space_group_name_H-M   'P 1'
#
loop_
_entity.id
_entity.type
_entity.pdbx_description
1 polymer ?
#
loop_
_entity_poly.entity_id
_entity_poly.type
_entity_poly.pdbx_seq_one_letter_code
_entity_poly.pdbx_strand_id
1 'polypeptide(L)'
;MKRLFACIVLFCLLCSCARIPAKLPEQTSNSTTETSAVYTPKPDEIRAVWISCYELPDATQGEEKFRERAEEMFNNVADMKLNTVFVHVRAFADAVYPSKLFPWSKYSCKGSDPGFDPLKVMVECAHRAGLKIHAWINPFRVSSSDNIDSLP
;
A
#
# COMPACT_ATOMS: atom_id res chain seq x y z
N MET A 1 39.70 -22.05 42.56
CA MET A 1 39.41 -22.21 41.13
C MET A 1 38.30 -21.28 40.60
N LYS A 2 37.24 -20.98 41.33
CA LYS A 2 36.10 -20.11 40.81
C LYS A 2 36.49 -18.63 40.63
N ARG A 3 37.48 -18.10 41.37
CA ARG A 3 37.88 -16.66 41.26
C ARG A 3 38.83 -16.39 40.08
N LEU A 4 39.56 -17.43 39.58
CA LEU A 4 40.45 -17.27 38.43
C LEU A 4 39.70 -17.23 37.09
N PHE A 5 38.55 -17.92 37.03
CA PHE A 5 37.70 -17.91 35.85
C PHE A 5 36.97 -16.57 35.62
N ALA A 6 36.62 -15.89 36.69
CA ALA A 6 35.97 -14.56 36.61
C ALA A 6 36.90 -13.47 36.06
N CYS A 7 38.19 -13.53 36.37
CA CYS A 7 39.16 -12.57 35.83
C CYS A 7 39.49 -12.77 34.37
N ILE A 8 39.46 -14.02 33.87
CA ILE A 8 39.71 -14.30 32.45
C ILE A 8 38.54 -13.86 31.54
N VAL A 9 37.28 -14.02 32.01
CA VAL A 9 36.10 -13.55 31.28
C VAL A 9 36.01 -12.02 31.24
N LEU A 10 36.44 -11.35 32.33
CA LEU A 10 36.44 -9.88 32.34
C LEU A 10 37.55 -9.29 31.47
N PHE A 11 38.69 -9.98 31.30
CA PHE A 11 39.79 -9.52 30.46
C PHE A 11 39.49 -9.69 28.96
N CYS A 12 38.71 -10.72 28.57
CA CYS A 12 38.27 -10.90 27.19
C CYS A 12 37.23 -9.87 26.74
N LEU A 13 36.43 -9.28 27.66
CA LEU A 13 35.46 -8.25 27.34
C LEU A 13 36.08 -6.85 27.14
N LEU A 14 37.30 -6.62 27.64
CA LEU A 14 38.00 -5.34 27.50
C LEU A 14 38.92 -5.24 26.28
N CYS A 15 39.16 -6.36 25.56
CA CYS A 15 40.10 -6.39 24.43
C CYS A 15 39.40 -6.17 23.06
N SER A 16 38.10 -5.89 23.03
CA SER A 16 37.34 -5.77 21.76
C SER A 16 37.18 -4.32 21.26
N CYS A 17 37.93 -3.36 21.78
CA CYS A 17 37.95 -1.98 21.28
C CYS A 17 39.28 -1.60 20.63
N ALA A 18 39.78 -2.42 19.70
CA ALA A 18 40.77 -1.94 18.75
C ALA A 18 40.07 -1.04 17.72
N ARG A 19 40.17 0.27 17.92
CA ARG A 19 39.78 1.27 16.92
C ARG A 19 40.71 1.11 15.73
N ILE A 20 40.20 0.53 14.63
CA ILE A 20 40.78 0.68 13.32
C ILE A 20 40.48 2.12 12.88
N PRO A 21 41.47 2.96 12.62
CA PRO A 21 41.22 4.25 12.00
C PRO A 21 40.84 3.98 10.53
N ALA A 22 39.57 3.82 10.25
CA ALA A 22 39.09 3.91 8.88
C ALA A 22 39.29 5.35 8.43
N LYS A 23 40.35 5.58 7.67
CA LYS A 23 40.54 6.81 6.90
C LYS A 23 39.42 6.78 5.86
N LEU A 24 38.28 7.44 6.15
CA LEU A 24 37.26 7.74 5.16
C LEU A 24 37.95 8.50 4.02
N PRO A 25 37.74 8.10 2.76
CA PRO A 25 38.11 8.97 1.67
C PRO A 25 37.36 10.28 1.83
N GLU A 26 38.08 11.36 1.82
CA GLU A 26 37.56 12.74 1.80
C GLU A 26 36.71 12.86 0.55
N GLN A 27 35.37 12.72 0.71
CA GLN A 27 34.43 13.05 -0.34
C GLN A 27 34.54 14.56 -0.53
N THR A 28 35.27 14.94 -1.56
CA THR A 28 35.19 16.30 -2.14
C THR A 28 33.72 16.48 -2.50
N SER A 29 32.99 17.20 -1.66
CA SER A 29 31.65 17.67 -1.95
C SER A 29 31.74 18.71 -3.06
N ASN A 30 31.81 18.23 -4.31
CA ASN A 30 31.36 19.02 -5.41
C ASN A 30 29.84 19.20 -5.21
N SER A 31 29.48 20.27 -4.55
CA SER A 31 28.12 20.76 -4.53
C SER A 31 27.83 21.31 -5.95
N THR A 32 27.65 20.39 -6.88
CA THR A 32 26.90 20.69 -8.08
C THR A 32 25.48 20.91 -7.58
N THR A 33 25.06 22.16 -7.54
CA THR A 33 23.65 22.53 -7.38
C THR A 33 22.97 21.96 -8.63
N GLU A 34 22.57 20.66 -8.55
CA GLU A 34 21.61 20.14 -9.50
C GLU A 34 20.33 20.95 -9.29
N THR A 35 20.15 21.93 -10.15
CA THR A 35 18.84 22.56 -10.34
C THR A 35 17.93 21.40 -10.73
N SER A 36 17.19 20.88 -9.76
CA SER A 36 16.21 19.83 -10.01
C SER A 36 15.26 20.42 -11.04
N ALA A 37 15.39 19.95 -12.28
CA ALA A 37 14.49 20.37 -13.34
C ALA A 37 13.07 20.12 -12.86
N VAL A 38 12.29 21.20 -12.72
CA VAL A 38 10.87 21.09 -12.32
C VAL A 38 10.20 20.22 -13.35
N TYR A 39 9.82 19.00 -12.95
CA TYR A 39 9.15 18.06 -13.81
C TYR A 39 7.82 18.67 -14.28
N THR A 40 7.64 18.80 -15.59
CA THR A 40 6.39 19.23 -16.20
C THR A 40 5.72 18.02 -16.83
N PRO A 41 4.59 17.52 -16.28
CA PRO A 41 3.88 16.37 -16.81
C PRO A 41 3.42 16.59 -18.25
N LYS A 42 3.54 15.58 -19.12
CA LYS A 42 2.95 15.61 -20.47
C LYS A 42 1.42 15.47 -20.36
N PRO A 43 0.64 16.09 -21.28
CA PRO A 43 -0.83 16.08 -21.21
C PRO A 43 -1.47 14.70 -21.16
N ASP A 44 -0.87 13.70 -21.82
CA ASP A 44 -1.35 12.32 -21.97
C ASP A 44 -0.59 11.32 -21.11
N GLU A 45 0.31 11.80 -20.25
CA GLU A 45 1.09 10.93 -19.37
C GLU A 45 0.22 10.33 -18.26
N ILE A 46 0.28 9.00 -18.13
CA ILE A 46 -0.37 8.26 -17.05
C ILE A 46 0.59 8.17 -15.86
N ARG A 47 0.23 8.81 -14.76
CA ARG A 47 0.87 8.67 -13.46
C ARG A 47 -0.10 7.99 -12.52
N ALA A 48 0.13 6.73 -12.25
CA ALA A 48 -0.87 5.88 -11.62
C ALA A 48 -0.35 5.15 -10.38
N VAL A 49 -1.29 4.73 -9.54
CA VAL A 49 -1.06 3.84 -8.41
C VAL A 49 -2.09 2.70 -8.43
N TRP A 50 -1.66 1.51 -7.95
CA TRP A 50 -2.54 0.38 -7.67
C TRP A 50 -2.99 0.43 -6.21
N ILE A 51 -4.30 0.27 -6.00
CA ILE A 51 -4.92 0.17 -4.69
C ILE A 51 -5.44 -1.25 -4.56
N SER A 52 -4.83 -2.04 -3.67
CA SER A 52 -5.17 -3.44 -3.50
C SER A 52 -6.44 -3.62 -2.67
N CYS A 53 -7.04 -4.80 -2.70
CA CYS A 53 -8.22 -5.13 -1.90
C CYS A 53 -7.99 -5.02 -0.38
N TYR A 54 -6.72 -5.03 0.07
CA TYR A 54 -6.34 -4.90 1.47
C TYR A 54 -6.37 -3.45 1.98
N GLU A 55 -6.32 -2.48 1.07
CA GLU A 55 -6.27 -1.05 1.36
C GLU A 55 -7.63 -0.37 1.22
N LEU A 56 -8.62 -1.10 0.67
CA LEU A 56 -9.96 -0.56 0.50
C LEU A 56 -10.61 -0.25 1.85
N PRO A 57 -11.40 0.82 1.93
CA PRO A 57 -12.17 1.14 3.12
C PRO A 57 -13.11 -0.01 3.53
N ASP A 58 -13.39 -0.11 4.83
CA ASP A 58 -14.32 -1.08 5.39
C ASP A 58 -15.77 -0.64 5.15
N ALA A 59 -16.46 -1.33 4.23
CA ALA A 59 -17.85 -1.01 3.85
C ALA A 59 -18.87 -1.36 4.95
N THR A 60 -18.50 -2.20 5.92
CA THR A 60 -19.41 -2.54 7.02
C THR A 60 -19.63 -1.41 8.02
N GLN A 61 -18.85 -0.33 7.92
CA GLN A 61 -19.00 0.86 8.74
C GLN A 61 -20.07 1.84 8.21
N GLY A 62 -20.73 1.51 7.11
CA GLY A 62 -21.76 2.33 6.47
C GLY A 62 -21.20 3.24 5.37
N GLU A 63 -22.13 3.71 4.48
CA GLU A 63 -21.76 4.47 3.28
C GLU A 63 -21.02 5.76 3.58
N GLU A 64 -21.48 6.53 4.60
CA GLU A 64 -20.90 7.83 4.95
C GLU A 64 -19.41 7.68 5.34
N LYS A 65 -19.12 6.74 6.23
CA LYS A 65 -17.76 6.48 6.69
C LYS A 65 -16.85 5.88 5.61
N PHE A 66 -17.44 5.03 4.78
CA PHE A 66 -16.75 4.50 3.61
C PHE A 66 -16.37 5.61 2.63
N ARG A 67 -17.28 6.54 2.37
CA ARG A 67 -17.10 7.71 1.50
C ARG A 67 -16.01 8.64 2.03
N GLU A 68 -16.04 8.97 3.32
CA GLU A 68 -15.02 9.78 3.98
C GLU A 68 -13.61 9.20 3.76
N ARG A 69 -13.46 7.91 3.98
CA ARG A 69 -12.17 7.21 3.80
C ARG A 69 -11.74 7.11 2.33
N ALA A 70 -12.68 6.90 1.44
CA ALA A 70 -12.41 6.90 0.00
C ALA A 70 -11.98 8.28 -0.50
N GLU A 71 -12.61 9.35 -0.03
CA GLU A 71 -12.22 10.73 -0.33
C GLU A 71 -10.82 11.06 0.16
N GLU A 72 -10.50 10.72 1.42
CA GLU A 72 -9.15 10.87 1.98
C GLU A 72 -8.11 10.15 1.12
N MET A 73 -8.37 8.89 0.79
CA MET A 73 -7.47 8.06 -0.03
C MET A 73 -7.21 8.66 -1.41
N PHE A 74 -8.26 9.07 -2.13
CA PHE A 74 -8.11 9.62 -3.49
C PHE A 74 -7.55 11.04 -3.48
N ASN A 75 -7.86 11.86 -2.49
CA ASN A 75 -7.23 13.17 -2.34
C ASN A 75 -5.74 13.04 -2.10
N ASN A 76 -5.29 12.10 -1.26
CA ASN A 76 -3.86 11.82 -1.06
C ASN A 76 -3.17 11.42 -2.37
N VAL A 77 -3.82 10.61 -3.22
CA VAL A 77 -3.30 10.25 -4.56
C VAL A 77 -3.19 11.49 -5.46
N ALA A 78 -4.19 12.35 -5.47
CA ALA A 78 -4.17 13.59 -6.26
C ALA A 78 -3.09 14.57 -5.78
N ASP A 79 -2.89 14.68 -4.47
CA ASP A 79 -1.84 15.53 -3.85
C ASP A 79 -0.43 15.06 -4.24
N MET A 80 -0.22 13.76 -4.45
CA MET A 80 1.01 13.18 -5.01
C MET A 80 1.19 13.48 -6.50
N LYS A 81 0.28 14.27 -7.12
CA LYS A 81 0.27 14.60 -8.56
C LYS A 81 0.09 13.38 -9.47
N LEU A 82 -0.49 12.32 -8.97
CA LEU A 82 -0.97 11.20 -9.76
C LEU A 82 -2.32 11.57 -10.41
N ASN A 83 -2.67 10.92 -11.53
CA ASN A 83 -3.89 11.22 -12.28
C ASN A 83 -4.76 10.00 -12.54
N THR A 84 -4.30 8.81 -12.12
CA THR A 84 -4.97 7.55 -12.42
C THR A 84 -4.82 6.58 -11.25
N VAL A 85 -5.88 5.82 -10.96
CA VAL A 85 -5.86 4.75 -9.97
C VAL A 85 -6.38 3.44 -10.58
N PHE A 86 -5.72 2.33 -10.26
CA PHE A 86 -6.20 0.98 -10.55
C PHE A 86 -6.69 0.38 -9.24
N VAL A 87 -8.01 0.20 -9.09
CA VAL A 87 -8.63 -0.26 -7.85
C VAL A 87 -9.03 -1.72 -7.96
N HIS A 88 -8.61 -2.53 -7.00
CA HIS A 88 -8.84 -3.97 -6.98
C HIS A 88 -10.28 -4.29 -6.58
N VAL A 89 -11.16 -4.32 -7.57
CA VAL A 89 -12.61 -4.48 -7.37
C VAL A 89 -13.07 -5.95 -7.35
N ARG A 90 -12.24 -6.86 -7.88
CA ARG A 90 -12.46 -8.31 -7.87
C ARG A 90 -11.14 -9.04 -7.65
N ALA A 91 -10.90 -9.46 -6.42
CA ALA A 91 -9.61 -10.02 -6.00
C ALA A 91 -9.58 -11.56 -5.99
N PHE A 92 -10.62 -12.21 -5.45
CA PHE A 92 -10.64 -13.65 -5.14
C PHE A 92 -11.99 -14.28 -5.47
N ALA A 93 -12.47 -14.16 -6.69
CA ALA A 93 -13.80 -14.56 -7.11
C ALA A 93 -14.92 -13.92 -6.24
N ASP A 94 -14.65 -12.76 -5.69
CA ASP A 94 -15.51 -11.89 -4.90
C ASP A 94 -15.68 -10.53 -5.58
N ALA A 95 -16.52 -9.65 -5.08
CA ALA A 95 -16.72 -8.31 -5.64
C ALA A 95 -16.95 -7.27 -4.55
N VAL A 96 -16.51 -6.01 -4.82
CA VAL A 96 -16.84 -4.83 -3.99
C VAL A 96 -18.00 -4.02 -4.60
N TYR A 97 -18.86 -4.69 -5.36
CA TYR A 97 -20.02 -4.13 -6.03
C TYR A 97 -21.15 -5.17 -6.09
N PRO A 98 -22.41 -4.75 -6.24
CA PRO A 98 -23.54 -5.68 -6.37
C PRO A 98 -23.34 -6.62 -7.56
N SER A 99 -23.31 -7.93 -7.31
CA SER A 99 -23.11 -8.95 -8.33
C SER A 99 -24.08 -10.11 -8.14
N LYS A 100 -24.61 -10.63 -9.25
CA LYS A 100 -25.39 -11.89 -9.26
C LYS A 100 -24.52 -13.14 -9.37
N LEU A 101 -23.23 -12.97 -9.68
CA LEU A 101 -22.30 -14.06 -9.95
C LEU A 101 -21.28 -14.27 -8.84
N PHE A 102 -20.94 -13.20 -8.12
CA PHE A 102 -19.87 -13.22 -7.13
C PHE A 102 -20.38 -12.79 -5.77
N PRO A 103 -19.92 -13.43 -4.68
CA PRO A 103 -20.20 -12.98 -3.33
C PRO A 103 -19.53 -11.64 -3.06
N TRP A 104 -19.97 -10.97 -2.00
CA TRP A 104 -19.33 -9.76 -1.52
C TRP A 104 -17.91 -10.00 -1.02
N SER A 105 -17.02 -9.04 -1.25
CA SER A 105 -15.61 -9.10 -0.86
C SER A 105 -15.44 -9.36 0.64
N LYS A 106 -14.56 -10.32 0.98
CA LYS A 106 -14.20 -10.62 2.37
C LYS A 106 -13.39 -9.49 3.02
N TYR A 107 -12.69 -8.71 2.23
CA TYR A 107 -11.79 -7.66 2.74
C TYR A 107 -12.54 -6.36 3.03
N SER A 108 -13.19 -5.78 2.05
CA SER A 108 -13.93 -4.53 2.23
C SER A 108 -15.33 -4.72 2.80
N CYS A 109 -16.04 -5.80 2.42
CA CYS A 109 -17.45 -6.01 2.78
C CYS A 109 -17.65 -7.10 3.84
N LYS A 110 -16.56 -7.75 4.34
CA LYS A 110 -16.61 -8.89 5.27
C LYS A 110 -17.53 -10.05 4.79
N GLY A 111 -17.67 -10.21 3.47
CA GLY A 111 -18.46 -11.25 2.85
C GLY A 111 -19.98 -11.00 2.88
N SER A 112 -20.44 -9.83 3.24
CA SER A 112 -21.87 -9.48 3.38
C SER A 112 -22.21 -8.22 2.60
N ASP A 113 -23.50 -8.10 2.24
CA ASP A 113 -24.02 -6.89 1.60
C ASP A 113 -23.92 -5.68 2.57
N PRO A 114 -23.18 -4.64 2.22
CA PRO A 114 -23.06 -3.45 3.06
C PRO A 114 -24.27 -2.51 2.98
N GLY A 115 -25.27 -2.80 2.13
CA GLY A 115 -26.47 -1.99 1.94
C GLY A 115 -26.30 -0.82 0.96
N PHE A 116 -25.15 -0.71 0.29
CA PHE A 116 -24.86 0.28 -0.74
C PHE A 116 -23.85 -0.29 -1.76
N ASP A 117 -23.53 0.46 -2.80
CA ASP A 117 -22.54 0.07 -3.80
C ASP A 117 -21.17 0.74 -3.53
N PRO A 118 -20.20 0.02 -2.91
CA PRO A 118 -18.88 0.58 -2.61
C PRO A 118 -18.11 1.03 -3.86
N LEU A 119 -18.22 0.31 -4.99
CA LEU A 119 -17.56 0.70 -6.22
C LEU A 119 -18.11 2.01 -6.76
N LYS A 120 -19.43 2.20 -6.75
CA LYS A 120 -20.04 3.46 -7.15
C LYS A 120 -19.52 4.63 -6.31
N VAL A 121 -19.46 4.47 -5.00
CA VAL A 121 -18.91 5.49 -4.09
C VAL A 121 -17.45 5.81 -4.44
N MET A 122 -16.61 4.79 -4.67
CA MET A 122 -15.20 4.99 -5.05
C MET A 122 -15.06 5.73 -6.38
N VAL A 123 -15.89 5.40 -7.39
CA VAL A 123 -15.88 6.09 -8.68
C VAL A 123 -16.24 7.58 -8.52
N GLU A 124 -17.26 7.88 -7.73
CA GLU A 124 -17.67 9.26 -7.45
C GLU A 124 -16.56 10.06 -6.74
N CYS A 125 -15.91 9.45 -5.73
CA CYS A 125 -14.83 10.09 -4.97
C CYS A 125 -13.57 10.31 -5.83
N ALA A 126 -13.18 9.31 -6.64
CA ALA A 126 -12.04 9.43 -7.54
C ALA A 126 -12.26 10.53 -8.59
N HIS A 127 -13.44 10.60 -9.19
CA HIS A 127 -13.75 11.64 -10.16
C HIS A 127 -13.79 13.04 -9.53
N ARG A 128 -14.30 13.19 -8.30
CA ARG A 128 -14.22 14.45 -7.56
C ARG A 128 -12.80 14.89 -7.27
N ALA A 129 -11.89 13.96 -7.01
CA ALA A 129 -10.45 14.22 -6.86
C ALA A 129 -9.73 14.46 -8.19
N GLY A 130 -10.44 14.45 -9.33
CA GLY A 130 -9.85 14.63 -10.67
C GLY A 130 -9.07 13.42 -11.20
N LEU A 131 -9.27 12.24 -10.62
CA LEU A 131 -8.57 11.01 -11.00
C LEU A 131 -9.37 10.18 -12.01
N LYS A 132 -8.65 9.52 -12.91
CA LYS A 132 -9.20 8.40 -13.71
C LYS A 132 -9.16 7.14 -12.84
N ILE A 133 -10.26 6.40 -12.79
CA ILE A 133 -10.35 5.14 -12.05
C ILE A 133 -10.55 3.98 -13.01
N HIS A 134 -9.75 2.93 -12.82
CA HIS A 134 -9.79 1.68 -13.58
C HIS A 134 -10.03 0.52 -12.65
N ALA A 135 -10.90 -0.40 -13.04
CA ALA A 135 -11.16 -1.63 -12.34
C ALA A 135 -10.00 -2.62 -12.53
N TRP A 136 -9.40 -3.07 -11.44
CA TRP A 136 -8.47 -4.18 -11.44
C TRP A 136 -9.22 -5.47 -11.07
N ILE A 137 -9.18 -6.45 -11.98
CA ILE A 137 -9.89 -7.72 -11.88
C ILE A 137 -8.89 -8.85 -12.02
N ASN A 138 -8.91 -9.81 -11.09
CA ASN A 138 -8.20 -11.08 -11.20
C ASN A 138 -9.17 -12.16 -11.70
N PRO A 139 -9.19 -12.48 -13.00
CA PRO A 139 -10.23 -13.36 -13.56
C PRO A 139 -10.12 -14.82 -13.10
N PHE A 140 -8.91 -15.30 -12.76
CA PHE A 140 -8.65 -16.69 -12.42
C PHE A 140 -8.27 -16.94 -10.95
N ARG A 141 -8.08 -15.89 -10.16
CA ARG A 141 -7.70 -16.02 -8.77
C ARG A 141 -8.94 -16.20 -7.91
N VAL A 142 -9.06 -17.36 -7.25
CA VAL A 142 -10.24 -17.73 -6.44
C VAL A 142 -9.98 -17.67 -4.93
N SER A 143 -8.71 -17.78 -4.50
CA SER A 143 -8.33 -17.75 -3.08
C SER A 143 -6.97 -17.08 -2.87
N SER A 144 -6.73 -16.60 -1.64
CA SER A 144 -5.42 -16.18 -1.14
C SER A 144 -4.61 -17.31 -0.51
N SER A 145 -5.22 -18.49 -0.31
CA SER A 145 -4.59 -19.67 0.29
C SER A 145 -4.71 -20.88 -0.63
N ASP A 146 -3.84 -21.87 -0.42
CA ASP A 146 -3.88 -23.15 -1.12
C ASP A 146 -4.96 -24.10 -0.56
N ASN A 147 -5.70 -23.67 0.47
CA ASN A 147 -6.76 -24.47 1.06
C ASN A 147 -8.01 -24.41 0.20
N ILE A 148 -8.31 -25.51 -0.49
CA ILE A 148 -9.48 -25.69 -1.36
C ILE A 148 -10.80 -25.57 -0.58
N ASP A 149 -10.83 -25.97 0.70
CA ASP A 149 -12.02 -25.91 1.55
C ASP A 149 -12.44 -24.46 1.90
N SER A 150 -11.59 -23.48 1.59
CA SER A 150 -11.87 -22.04 1.78
C SER A 150 -12.46 -21.35 0.54
N LEU A 151 -12.71 -22.09 -0.53
CA LEU A 151 -13.32 -21.54 -1.75
C LEU A 151 -14.79 -21.17 -1.51
N PRO A 152 -15.27 -20.08 -2.10
CA PRO A 152 -16.67 -19.68 -2.01
C PRO A 152 -17.60 -20.62 -2.78
#